data_35404407cb2f4dfd46ea9ab856f35821
#
_entry.id   35404407cb2f4dfd46ea9ab856f35821
#
_cell.length_a   1.000
_cell.length_b   1.000
_cell.length_c   1.000
_cell.angle_alpha   90.00
_cell.angle_beta   90.00
_cell.angle_gamma   90.00
#
_symmetry.space_group_name_H-M   'P 1'
#
loop_
_entity.id
_entity.type
_entity.pdbx_description
1 polymer ?
#
loop_
_entity_poly.entity_id
_entity_poly.type
_entity_poly.pdbx_seq_one_letter_code
_entity_poly.pdbx_strand_id
1 'polypeptide(L)'
;MKRFFGSQADDYTWTLQKGAAFVRNFAGVFTDYTGSREENISRLRNELKATDAIVIGAGAGLSTAAGFTYSGERFKKYFFDFQERFGIRDMYSGGFYPFPNEETRWAWWARHIYFNRYVDFCRGCWLAGGGRPLCSLSQCT
;
A
#
# COMPACT_ATOMS: atom_id res chain seq x y z
N MET A 1 15.56 -14.39 -20.04
CA MET A 1 14.65 -13.36 -19.51
C MET A 1 15.53 -12.31 -18.84
N LYS A 2 15.69 -11.10 -19.41
CA LYS A 2 16.47 -10.02 -18.78
C LYS A 2 15.75 -9.63 -17.50
N ARG A 3 16.46 -9.65 -16.38
CA ARG A 3 15.90 -9.27 -15.08
C ARG A 3 15.43 -7.82 -15.15
N PHE A 4 14.17 -7.58 -14.90
CA PHE A 4 13.57 -6.25 -14.92
C PHE A 4 14.10 -5.38 -13.76
N PHE A 5 14.58 -6.03 -12.70
CA PHE A 5 15.20 -5.41 -11.53
C PHE A 5 16.61 -5.93 -11.39
N GLY A 6 17.56 -5.04 -11.13
CA GLY A 6 18.95 -5.37 -10.90
C GLY A 6 19.15 -6.36 -9.75
N SER A 7 20.31 -6.99 -9.75
CA SER A 7 20.64 -8.05 -8.78
C SER A 7 21.27 -7.55 -7.48
N GLN A 8 21.43 -6.21 -7.30
CA GLN A 8 22.15 -5.60 -6.19
C GLN A 8 21.32 -4.52 -5.48
N ALA A 9 21.67 -4.20 -4.24
CA ALA A 9 21.00 -3.19 -3.41
C ALA A 9 20.98 -1.79 -4.05
N ASP A 10 21.99 -1.44 -4.82
CA ASP A 10 22.07 -0.16 -5.52
C ASP A 10 20.99 -0.04 -6.62
N ASP A 11 20.71 -1.11 -7.32
CA ASP A 11 19.66 -1.16 -8.33
C ASP A 11 18.27 -1.08 -7.70
N TYR A 12 18.11 -1.63 -6.49
CA TYR A 12 16.85 -1.51 -5.73
C TYR A 12 16.57 -0.06 -5.36
N THR A 13 17.55 0.66 -4.83
CA THR A 13 17.42 2.08 -4.47
C THR A 13 17.12 2.93 -5.71
N TRP A 14 17.81 2.66 -6.82
CA TRP A 14 17.56 3.34 -8.09
C TRP A 14 16.14 3.08 -8.62
N THR A 15 15.68 1.84 -8.56
CA THR A 15 14.31 1.46 -8.96
C THR A 15 13.25 2.19 -8.14
N LEU A 16 13.43 2.30 -6.83
CA LEU A 16 12.53 3.04 -5.94
C LEU A 16 12.50 4.54 -6.29
N GLN A 17 13.67 5.15 -6.54
CA GLN A 17 13.77 6.56 -6.92
C GLN A 17 13.08 6.83 -8.26
N LYS A 18 13.25 5.96 -9.26
CA LYS A 18 12.58 6.07 -10.56
C LYS A 18 11.07 5.90 -10.45
N GLY A 19 10.61 4.92 -9.68
CA GLY A 19 9.19 4.74 -9.40
C GLY A 19 8.57 5.95 -8.70
N ALA A 20 9.23 6.50 -7.70
CA ALA A 20 8.79 7.71 -6.99
C ALA A 20 8.77 8.95 -7.92
N ALA A 21 9.75 9.08 -8.82
CA ALA A 21 9.77 10.15 -9.81
C ALA A 21 8.63 10.03 -10.82
N PHE A 22 8.38 8.80 -11.31
CA PHE A 22 7.25 8.51 -12.19
C PHE A 22 5.91 8.89 -11.55
N VAL A 23 5.66 8.44 -10.33
CA VAL A 23 4.42 8.76 -9.59
C VAL A 23 4.25 10.27 -9.40
N ARG A 24 5.30 11.00 -9.03
CA ARG A 24 5.24 12.47 -8.90
C ARG A 24 4.89 13.16 -10.21
N ASN A 25 5.51 12.75 -11.32
CA ASN A 25 5.23 13.32 -12.63
C ASN A 25 3.79 13.00 -13.08
N PHE A 26 3.31 11.79 -12.79
CA PHE A 26 1.96 11.38 -13.14
C PHE A 26 0.90 12.07 -12.28
N ALA A 27 1.18 12.27 -10.99
CA ALA A 27 0.29 13.02 -10.09
C ALA A 27 0.09 14.47 -10.56
N GLY A 28 1.13 15.12 -11.09
CA GLY A 28 1.04 16.46 -11.65
C GLY A 28 0.08 16.60 -12.83
N VAL A 29 -0.11 15.53 -13.61
CA VAL A 29 -1.04 15.51 -14.75
C VAL A 29 -2.51 15.49 -14.32
N PHE A 30 -2.80 14.97 -13.12
CA PHE A 30 -4.16 14.81 -12.61
C PHE A 30 -4.57 15.86 -11.56
N THR A 31 -3.71 16.80 -11.21
CA THR A 31 -3.93 17.74 -10.10
C THR A 31 -4.26 19.17 -10.52
N ASP A 32 -4.82 19.39 -11.69
CA ASP A 32 -5.43 20.68 -12.04
C ASP A 32 -6.74 20.92 -11.26
N TYR A 33 -6.66 20.79 -9.93
CA TYR A 33 -7.73 21.18 -9.03
C TYR A 33 -7.61 22.67 -8.73
N THR A 34 -8.24 23.50 -9.57
CA THR A 34 -8.23 24.96 -9.45
C THR A 34 -9.32 25.51 -8.51
N GLY A 35 -10.18 24.67 -7.97
CA GLY A 35 -11.29 25.08 -7.10
C GLY A 35 -11.01 24.96 -5.60
N SER A 36 -11.80 25.63 -4.78
CA SER A 36 -11.81 25.46 -3.33
C SER A 36 -12.23 24.03 -2.94
N ARG A 37 -11.96 23.64 -1.70
CA ARG A 37 -12.38 22.32 -1.18
C ARG A 37 -13.90 22.13 -1.27
N GLU A 38 -14.66 23.17 -0.96
CA GLU A 38 -16.11 23.18 -0.96
C GLU A 38 -16.67 23.01 -2.37
N GLU A 39 -16.10 23.71 -3.35
CA GLU A 39 -16.45 23.56 -4.76
C GLU A 39 -16.17 22.16 -5.27
N ASN A 40 -15.00 21.59 -4.94
CA ASN A 40 -14.64 20.24 -5.34
C ASN A 40 -15.56 19.17 -4.70
N ILE A 41 -15.98 19.35 -3.44
CA ILE A 41 -16.94 18.46 -2.78
C ILE A 41 -18.32 18.58 -3.43
N SER A 42 -18.77 19.81 -3.75
CA SER A 42 -20.04 20.04 -4.41
C SER A 42 -20.07 19.43 -5.81
N ARG A 43 -18.99 19.59 -6.57
CA ARG A 43 -18.82 18.95 -7.87
C ARG A 43 -18.87 17.42 -7.74
N LEU A 44 -18.12 16.82 -6.83
CA LEU A 44 -18.14 15.38 -6.60
C LEU A 44 -19.56 14.88 -6.28
N ARG A 45 -20.30 15.59 -5.43
CA ARG A 45 -21.70 15.24 -5.10
C ARG A 45 -22.62 15.26 -6.32
N ASN A 46 -22.44 16.23 -7.19
CA ASN A 46 -23.26 16.36 -8.41
C ASN A 46 -22.92 15.22 -9.39
N GLU A 47 -21.65 14.93 -9.60
CA GLU A 47 -21.21 13.80 -10.43
C GLU A 47 -21.75 12.45 -9.91
N LEU A 48 -21.66 12.22 -8.60
CA LEU A 48 -22.19 10.99 -7.98
C LEU A 48 -23.71 10.85 -8.15
N LYS A 49 -24.47 11.96 -8.15
CA LYS A 49 -25.92 11.92 -8.37
C LYS A 49 -26.30 11.70 -9.85
N ALA A 50 -25.46 12.14 -10.76
CA ALA A 50 -25.69 12.05 -12.20
C ALA A 50 -25.18 10.74 -12.82
N THR A 51 -24.50 9.89 -12.04
CA THR A 51 -23.81 8.69 -12.52
C THR A 51 -24.65 7.45 -12.25
N ASP A 52 -24.80 6.58 -13.26
CA ASP A 52 -25.49 5.28 -13.13
C ASP A 52 -24.63 4.21 -12.48
N ALA A 53 -23.30 4.34 -12.54
CA ALA A 53 -22.36 3.38 -11.97
C ALA A 53 -21.12 4.08 -11.43
N ILE A 54 -20.56 3.56 -10.33
CA ILE A 54 -19.35 4.07 -9.69
C ILE A 54 -18.30 2.96 -9.67
N VAL A 55 -17.11 3.25 -10.20
CA VAL A 55 -15.94 2.37 -10.11
C VAL A 55 -14.97 2.93 -9.08
N ILE A 56 -14.65 2.14 -8.05
CA ILE A 56 -13.73 2.52 -6.98
C ILE A 56 -12.41 1.79 -7.17
N GLY A 57 -11.34 2.54 -7.47
CA GLY A 57 -9.96 2.04 -7.45
C GLY A 57 -9.31 2.38 -6.10
N ALA A 58 -8.77 1.37 -5.43
CA ALA A 58 -8.13 1.55 -4.14
C ALA A 58 -6.80 0.79 -4.07
N GLY A 59 -5.83 1.38 -3.42
CA GLY A 59 -4.50 0.79 -3.23
C GLY A 59 -3.99 0.98 -1.80
N ALA A 60 -2.67 0.87 -1.61
CA ALA A 60 -2.00 0.99 -0.32
C ALA A 60 -2.31 2.32 0.41
N GLY A 61 -2.59 3.39 -0.33
CA GLY A 61 -2.98 4.68 0.25
C GLY A 61 -4.27 4.61 1.06
N LEU A 62 -5.27 3.85 0.59
CA LEU A 62 -6.52 3.64 1.32
C LEU A 62 -6.27 2.85 2.62
N SER A 63 -5.46 1.80 2.57
CA SER A 63 -5.08 1.03 3.75
C SER A 63 -4.33 1.90 4.77
N THR A 64 -3.43 2.76 4.32
CA THR A 64 -2.70 3.70 5.19
C THR A 64 -3.65 4.70 5.85
N ALA A 65 -4.64 5.23 5.12
CA ALA A 65 -5.67 6.10 5.68
C ALA A 65 -6.53 5.40 6.73
N ALA A 66 -6.68 4.08 6.63
CA ALA A 66 -7.34 3.23 7.63
C ALA A 66 -6.45 2.89 8.85
N GLY A 67 -5.21 3.37 8.89
CA GLY A 67 -4.28 3.13 9.99
C GLY A 67 -3.31 1.97 9.78
N PHE A 68 -3.30 1.32 8.61
CA PHE A 68 -2.29 0.32 8.27
C PHE A 68 -0.99 1.01 7.87
N THR A 69 0.01 0.94 8.72
CA THR A 69 1.34 1.45 8.39
C THR A 69 2.20 0.35 7.77
N TYR A 70 2.90 0.69 6.69
CA TYR A 70 3.83 -0.22 6.00
C TYR A 70 5.28 -0.03 6.44
N SER A 71 5.55 1.01 7.24
CA SER A 71 6.86 1.40 7.72
C SER A 71 6.86 1.65 9.23
N GLY A 72 7.96 2.15 9.78
CA GLY A 72 8.08 2.51 11.19
C GLY A 72 8.10 1.29 12.12
N GLU A 73 7.53 1.43 13.32
CA GLU A 73 7.60 0.42 14.37
C GLU A 73 6.93 -0.91 13.98
N ARG A 74 5.83 -0.84 13.21
CA ARG A 74 5.16 -2.05 12.72
C ARG A 74 6.06 -2.86 11.78
N PHE A 75 6.75 -2.20 10.87
CA PHE A 75 7.72 -2.84 9.99
C PHE A 75 8.88 -3.43 10.78
N LYS A 76 9.48 -2.67 11.69
CA LYS A 76 10.57 -3.15 12.54
C LYS A 76 10.17 -4.36 13.37
N LYS A 77 8.95 -4.37 13.94
CA LYS A 77 8.45 -5.47 14.74
C LYS A 77 8.33 -6.78 13.96
N TYR A 78 7.85 -6.73 12.72
CA TYR A 78 7.50 -7.93 11.97
C TYR A 78 8.50 -8.32 10.88
N PHE A 79 9.41 -7.41 10.49
CA PHE A 79 10.33 -7.58 9.36
C PHE A 79 11.78 -7.19 9.68
N PHE A 80 12.15 -7.17 10.96
CA PHE A 80 13.50 -6.75 11.39
C PHE A 80 14.61 -7.59 10.72
N ASP A 81 14.39 -8.88 10.57
CA ASP A 81 15.33 -9.82 9.93
C ASP A 81 15.52 -9.52 8.43
N PHE A 82 14.48 -9.13 7.74
CA PHE A 82 14.57 -8.67 6.35
C PHE A 82 15.23 -7.29 6.25
N GLN A 83 14.98 -6.41 7.21
CA GLN A 83 15.66 -5.13 7.28
C GLN A 83 17.17 -5.31 7.48
N GLU A 84 17.58 -6.14 8.43
CA GLU A 84 18.99 -6.38 8.71
C GLU A 84 19.71 -7.08 7.55
N ARG A 85 19.08 -8.11 7.00
CA ARG A 85 19.71 -8.95 5.98
C ARG A 85 19.74 -8.33 4.59
N PHE A 86 18.71 -7.58 4.23
CA PHE A 86 18.49 -7.07 2.88
C PHE A 86 18.42 -5.55 2.77
N GLY A 87 18.45 -4.82 3.89
CA GLY A 87 18.34 -3.36 3.90
C GLY A 87 16.97 -2.83 3.46
N ILE A 88 15.94 -3.67 3.49
CA ILE A 88 14.56 -3.28 3.13
C ILE A 88 14.04 -2.32 4.19
N ARG A 89 13.36 -1.25 3.77
CA ARG A 89 12.99 -0.14 4.66
C ARG A 89 11.51 -0.12 5.06
N ASP A 90 10.66 -0.79 4.28
CA ASP A 90 9.22 -0.84 4.51
C ASP A 90 8.59 -2.05 3.80
N MET A 91 7.36 -2.40 4.21
CA MET A 91 6.67 -3.57 3.68
C MET A 91 6.26 -3.42 2.21
N TYR A 92 6.01 -2.19 1.75
CA TYR A 92 5.54 -1.95 0.39
C TYR A 92 6.69 -2.09 -0.60
N SER A 93 7.80 -1.38 -0.37
CA SER A 93 8.97 -1.41 -1.24
C SER A 93 9.67 -2.76 -1.26
N GLY A 94 9.60 -3.50 -0.15
CA GLY A 94 10.17 -4.85 -0.05
C GLY A 94 9.53 -5.86 -1.00
N GLY A 95 8.29 -5.65 -1.43
CA GLY A 95 7.64 -6.48 -2.46
C GLY A 95 8.33 -6.43 -3.83
N PHE A 96 9.12 -5.39 -4.09
CA PHE A 96 9.89 -5.20 -5.33
C PHE A 96 11.37 -5.57 -5.18
N TYR A 97 11.77 -6.04 -3.99
CA TYR A 97 13.16 -6.41 -3.74
C TYR A 97 13.57 -7.64 -4.56
N PRO A 98 14.75 -7.63 -5.22
CA PRO A 98 15.24 -8.76 -6.00
C PRO A 98 15.86 -9.82 -5.08
N PHE A 99 15.02 -10.61 -4.41
CA PHE A 99 15.47 -11.66 -3.51
C PHE A 99 16.39 -12.68 -4.21
N PRO A 100 17.38 -13.24 -3.49
CA PRO A 100 18.39 -14.12 -4.09
C PRO A 100 17.80 -15.45 -4.58
N ASN A 101 16.70 -15.89 -3.99
CA ASN A 101 16.00 -17.12 -4.36
C ASN A 101 14.49 -17.01 -4.10
N GLU A 102 13.73 -17.94 -4.67
CA GLU A 102 12.29 -18.01 -4.55
C GLU A 102 11.82 -18.29 -3.12
N GLU A 103 12.55 -19.09 -2.37
CA GLU A 103 12.20 -19.39 -0.98
C GLU A 103 12.18 -18.12 -0.12
N THR A 104 13.21 -17.28 -0.22
CA THR A 104 13.27 -15.99 0.49
C THR A 104 12.17 -15.06 0.02
N ARG A 105 11.88 -15.03 -1.29
CA ARG A 105 10.79 -14.23 -1.86
C ARG A 105 9.44 -14.66 -1.29
N TRP A 106 9.18 -15.95 -1.23
CA TRP A 106 7.93 -16.47 -0.68
C TRP A 106 7.85 -16.32 0.84
N ALA A 107 8.96 -16.39 1.56
CA ALA A 107 9.00 -16.06 2.99
C ALA A 107 8.58 -14.59 3.24
N TRP A 108 9.06 -13.66 2.40
CA TRP A 108 8.61 -12.27 2.42
C TRP A 108 7.11 -12.14 2.18
N TRP A 109 6.61 -12.69 1.06
CA TRP A 109 5.22 -12.55 0.68
C TRP A 109 4.25 -13.25 1.63
N ALA A 110 4.59 -14.42 2.12
CA ALA A 110 3.78 -15.12 3.12
C ALA A 110 3.64 -14.28 4.39
N ARG A 111 4.74 -13.71 4.88
CA ARG A 111 4.74 -12.82 6.04
C ARG A 111 3.97 -11.53 5.78
N HIS A 112 4.18 -10.91 4.62
CA HIS A 112 3.47 -9.70 4.21
C HIS A 112 1.94 -9.93 4.18
N ILE A 113 1.49 -11.01 3.57
CA ILE A 113 0.08 -11.38 3.52
C ILE A 113 -0.45 -11.66 4.92
N TYR A 114 0.28 -12.43 5.73
CA TYR A 114 -0.14 -12.81 7.07
C TYR A 114 -0.41 -11.57 7.94
N PHE A 115 0.55 -10.67 8.05
CA PHE A 115 0.41 -9.50 8.90
C PHE A 115 -0.55 -8.44 8.35
N ASN A 116 -0.69 -8.31 7.03
CA ASN A 116 -1.58 -7.32 6.45
C ASN A 116 -3.03 -7.80 6.28
N ARG A 117 -3.26 -9.12 6.30
CA ARG A 117 -4.59 -9.66 6.09
C ARG A 117 -5.20 -10.30 7.35
N TYR A 118 -4.38 -10.96 8.15
CA TYR A 118 -4.92 -11.81 9.23
C TYR A 118 -4.66 -11.26 10.63
N VAL A 119 -3.56 -10.56 10.87
CA VAL A 119 -3.20 -10.10 12.22
C VAL A 119 -3.83 -8.76 12.56
N ASP A 120 -3.86 -7.81 11.63
CA ASP A 120 -4.38 -6.46 11.86
C ASP A 120 -5.71 -6.21 11.13
N PHE A 121 -6.39 -7.27 10.73
CA PHE A 121 -7.60 -7.20 9.90
C PHE A 121 -8.75 -6.41 10.54
N CYS A 122 -8.86 -6.42 11.85
CA CYS A 122 -9.97 -5.76 12.56
C CYS A 122 -10.03 -4.24 12.38
N ARG A 123 -8.90 -3.58 12.11
CA ARG A 123 -8.88 -2.13 11.84
C ARG A 123 -9.27 -1.77 10.42
N GLY A 124 -9.00 -2.67 9.45
CA GLY A 124 -9.31 -2.44 8.02
C GLY A 124 -10.74 -2.77 7.62
N CYS A 125 -11.46 -3.58 8.39
CA CYS A 125 -12.86 -3.98 8.11
C CYS A 125 -13.85 -2.79 8.07
N TRP A 126 -13.51 -1.67 8.66
CA TRP A 126 -14.35 -0.47 8.68
C TRP A 126 -14.59 0.14 7.31
N LEU A 127 -13.69 -0.04 6.37
CA LEU A 127 -13.78 0.58 5.04
C LEU A 127 -14.54 -0.28 4.02
N ALA A 128 -14.62 -1.58 4.25
CA ALA A 128 -15.22 -2.51 3.29
C ALA A 128 -16.72 -2.71 3.44
N GLY A 129 -17.32 -2.27 4.52
CA GLY A 129 -18.71 -2.65 4.80
C GLY A 129 -19.54 -1.65 5.57
N GLY A 130 -19.78 -0.45 5.06
CA GLY A 130 -20.96 0.35 5.45
C GLY A 130 -21.33 0.36 6.95
N GLY A 131 -20.36 0.53 7.86
CA GLY A 131 -20.66 0.83 9.26
C GLY A 131 -20.87 -0.34 10.22
N ARG A 132 -20.66 -1.58 9.83
CA ARG A 132 -20.63 -2.71 10.76
C ARG A 132 -19.32 -3.48 10.65
N PRO A 133 -18.60 -3.73 11.76
CA PRO A 133 -17.45 -4.63 11.73
C PRO A 133 -17.94 -6.04 11.36
N LEU A 134 -17.43 -6.58 10.26
CA LEU A 134 -17.69 -7.96 9.84
C LEU A 134 -16.99 -8.99 10.74
N CYS A 135 -16.16 -8.54 11.68
CA CYS A 135 -15.53 -9.38 12.69
C CYS A 135 -16.10 -9.06 14.07
N SER A 136 -16.63 -10.04 14.76
CA SER A 136 -16.90 -9.94 16.18
C SER A 136 -15.57 -9.81 16.94
N LEU A 137 -15.53 -9.01 18.00
CA LEU A 137 -14.36 -8.82 18.88
C LEU A 137 -13.80 -10.15 19.46
N SER A 138 -14.58 -11.21 19.44
CA SER A 138 -14.19 -12.57 19.87
C SER A 138 -13.23 -13.29 18.93
N GLN A 139 -12.97 -12.75 17.74
CA GLN A 139 -12.02 -13.33 16.77
C GLN A 139 -10.68 -12.59 16.74
N CYS A 140 -10.51 -11.57 17.56
CA CYS A 140 -9.30 -10.74 17.64
C CYS A 140 -8.41 -11.03 18.86
N THR A 141 -8.65 -12.14 19.58
CA THR A 141 -7.79 -12.64 20.68
C THR A 141 -6.84 -13.71 20.20
#